data_b4c32c766206ff62a3178a67786f583d
#
_entry.id   b4c32c766206ff62a3178a67786f583d
#
_cell.length_a   1.000
_cell.length_b   1.000
_cell.length_c   1.000
_cell.angle_alpha   90.00
_cell.angle_beta   90.00
_cell.angle_gamma   90.00
#
_symmetry.space_group_name_H-M   'P 1'
#
loop_
_entity.id
_entity.type
_entity.pdbx_description
1 polymer ?
#
loop_
_entity_poly.entity_id
_entity_poly.type
_entity_poly.pdbx_seq_one_letter_code
_entity_poly.pdbx_strand_id
1 'polypeptide(L)'
;MIGIKDQCFGVEIELTGITRAEAAEALGAYFGTTPQRSYDNYDSWYVPDREGKQWRIMSDGSIRAEWNDDGHYRRTTDPEYRVEMVTPKLTYDEMEKFQECVRRIRQAGGKVNDSCGMHVHVDASNHNRQSLKNLLSIMYSKEDLLFKALKTDPARVNRWCQRVREPMLQRARRLSNEPTTDLTQLENIWYEGCISAHEHYNWTRYYALNLHSVFYRGTIEWRCFNSTLHAGRAKAYVNLCLAMSAQAISQRTSVMRKTVSDNELFTFRVWLVRMGLNGDEFKNTRDHLLANLEGDRAYRCLLYTSD
;
A
#
# COMPACT_ATOMS: atom_id res chain seq x y z
N MET A 1 -14.30 -18.83 -3.20
CA MET A 1 -14.37 -17.35 -3.06
C MET A 1 -12.97 -16.89 -2.66
N ILE A 2 -12.36 -15.94 -3.38
CA ILE A 2 -11.01 -15.45 -3.09
C ILE A 2 -11.06 -14.65 -1.77
N GLY A 3 -10.34 -15.10 -0.77
CA GLY A 3 -10.21 -14.44 0.53
C GLY A 3 -8.89 -13.66 0.66
N ILE A 4 -8.63 -13.14 1.87
CA ILE A 4 -7.42 -12.37 2.18
C ILE A 4 -6.16 -13.24 1.97
N LYS A 5 -6.21 -14.49 2.40
CA LYS A 5 -5.06 -15.41 2.40
C LYS A 5 -4.78 -16.08 1.05
N ASP A 6 -5.72 -16.00 0.12
CA ASP A 6 -5.62 -16.64 -1.20
C ASP A 6 -4.88 -15.75 -2.22
N GLN A 7 -4.43 -14.57 -1.80
CA GLN A 7 -3.86 -13.55 -2.67
C GLN A 7 -2.36 -13.37 -2.42
N CYS A 8 -1.66 -12.99 -3.48
CA CYS A 8 -0.25 -12.60 -3.40
C CYS A 8 -0.11 -11.08 -3.31
N PHE A 9 0.96 -10.64 -2.67
CA PHE A 9 1.28 -9.23 -2.50
C PHE A 9 2.76 -8.93 -2.73
N GLY A 10 3.07 -7.67 -2.95
CA GLY A 10 4.41 -7.09 -2.92
C GLY A 10 4.37 -5.76 -2.18
N VAL A 11 5.51 -5.32 -1.68
CA VAL A 11 5.63 -4.08 -0.91
C VAL A 11 6.87 -3.32 -1.32
N GLU A 12 6.72 -2.00 -1.46
CA GLU A 12 7.80 -1.03 -1.58
C GLU A 12 7.82 -0.19 -0.30
N ILE A 13 8.97 -0.09 0.39
CA ILE A 13 9.14 0.72 1.61
C ILE A 13 10.28 1.70 1.38
N GLU A 14 9.95 2.98 1.31
CA GLU A 14 10.92 4.05 1.27
C GLU A 14 11.45 4.35 2.68
N LEU A 15 12.76 4.52 2.79
CA LEU A 15 13.45 4.76 4.05
C LEU A 15 14.76 5.53 3.85
N THR A 16 15.35 5.94 4.96
CA THR A 16 16.62 6.64 5.04
C THR A 16 17.36 6.24 6.34
N GLY A 17 18.41 6.93 6.71
CA GLY A 17 19.15 6.70 7.96
C GLY A 17 20.27 5.68 7.84
N ILE A 18 20.20 4.79 6.86
CA ILE A 18 21.24 3.83 6.45
C ILE A 18 21.42 3.90 4.95
N THR A 19 22.56 3.41 4.46
CA THR A 19 22.84 3.28 3.04
C THR A 19 22.15 2.07 2.41
N ARG A 20 22.04 2.04 1.08
CA ARG A 20 21.54 0.87 0.35
C ARG A 20 22.37 -0.39 0.62
N ALA A 21 23.69 -0.24 0.74
CA ALA A 21 24.60 -1.34 1.06
C ALA A 21 24.26 -1.94 2.45
N GLU A 22 24.18 -1.10 3.49
CA GLU A 22 23.83 -1.52 4.86
C GLU A 22 22.47 -2.20 4.91
N ALA A 23 21.47 -1.66 4.19
CA ALA A 23 20.15 -2.26 4.09
C ALA A 23 20.20 -3.65 3.42
N ALA A 24 20.97 -3.80 2.34
CA ALA A 24 21.16 -5.07 1.65
C ALA A 24 21.90 -6.10 2.53
N GLU A 25 22.93 -5.68 3.24
CA GLU A 25 23.69 -6.52 4.19
C GLU A 25 22.80 -7.01 5.34
N ALA A 26 21.93 -6.13 5.88
CA ALA A 26 20.99 -6.52 6.95
C ALA A 26 20.02 -7.62 6.50
N LEU A 27 19.53 -7.56 5.25
CA LEU A 27 18.68 -8.61 4.69
C LEU A 27 19.51 -9.87 4.36
N GLY A 28 20.69 -9.72 3.77
CA GLY A 28 21.60 -10.84 3.47
C GLY A 28 21.96 -11.62 4.72
N ALA A 29 22.28 -10.95 5.82
CA ALA A 29 22.54 -11.56 7.12
C ALA A 29 21.33 -12.36 7.64
N TYR A 30 20.12 -11.84 7.47
CA TYR A 30 18.89 -12.54 7.86
C TYR A 30 18.63 -13.79 7.00
N PHE A 31 18.83 -13.71 5.71
CA PHE A 31 18.61 -14.84 4.80
C PHE A 31 19.76 -15.83 4.79
N GLY A 32 20.95 -15.43 5.24
CA GLY A 32 22.18 -16.21 5.13
C GLY A 32 22.73 -16.24 3.70
N THR A 33 22.55 -15.13 2.95
CA THR A 33 22.91 -14.99 1.54
C THR A 33 23.77 -13.76 1.32
N THR A 34 24.46 -13.70 0.19
CA THR A 34 25.32 -12.56 -0.17
C THR A 34 24.58 -11.62 -1.11
N PRO A 35 24.38 -10.34 -0.72
CA PRO A 35 23.82 -9.33 -1.60
C PRO A 35 24.69 -9.08 -2.82
N GLN A 36 24.06 -8.82 -3.96
CA GLN A 36 24.73 -8.52 -5.23
C GLN A 36 24.37 -7.12 -5.71
N ARG A 37 25.35 -6.25 -5.87
CA ARG A 37 25.13 -4.89 -6.42
C ARG A 37 24.97 -4.97 -7.94
N SER A 38 23.93 -4.28 -8.43
CA SER A 38 23.73 -3.98 -9.86
C SER A 38 23.99 -2.51 -10.09
N TYR A 39 24.77 -2.17 -11.12
CA TYR A 39 25.05 -0.79 -11.51
C TYR A 39 24.00 -0.28 -12.51
N ASP A 40 22.73 -0.59 -12.25
CA ASP A 40 21.60 -0.06 -13.02
C ASP A 40 21.32 1.41 -12.65
N ASN A 41 20.37 2.06 -13.34
CA ASN A 41 20.01 3.46 -13.12
C ASN A 41 19.49 3.77 -11.70
N TYR A 42 19.17 2.73 -10.92
CA TYR A 42 18.68 2.84 -9.55
C TYR A 42 19.71 2.42 -8.52
N ASP A 43 20.93 2.06 -8.96
CA ASP A 43 22.01 1.54 -8.11
C ASP A 43 21.50 0.48 -7.13
N SER A 44 20.94 -0.58 -7.72
CA SER A 44 20.20 -1.60 -7.01
C SER A 44 21.11 -2.66 -6.39
N TRP A 45 20.65 -3.21 -5.28
CA TRP A 45 21.18 -4.40 -4.66
C TRP A 45 20.13 -5.50 -4.69
N TYR A 46 20.49 -6.68 -5.13
CA TYR A 46 19.65 -7.87 -5.14
C TYR A 46 20.07 -8.81 -4.00
N VAL A 47 19.11 -9.17 -3.16
CA VAL A 47 19.33 -10.04 -2.00
C VAL A 47 18.44 -11.26 -2.18
N PRO A 48 19.00 -12.42 -2.55
CA PRO A 48 18.21 -13.64 -2.66
C PRO A 48 17.79 -14.11 -1.26
N ASP A 49 16.53 -14.52 -1.09
CA ASP A 49 16.11 -15.23 0.12
C ASP A 49 16.48 -16.73 0.02
N ARG A 50 16.11 -17.51 1.04
CA ARG A 50 16.45 -18.94 1.10
C ARG A 50 15.77 -19.78 0.02
N GLU A 51 14.66 -19.29 -0.55
CA GLU A 51 13.93 -19.89 -1.65
C GLU A 51 14.37 -19.36 -3.02
N GLY A 52 15.36 -18.45 -3.05
CA GLY A 52 15.90 -17.84 -4.26
C GLY A 52 15.09 -16.67 -4.80
N LYS A 53 14.03 -16.20 -4.09
CA LYS A 53 13.30 -15.01 -4.47
C LYS A 53 14.17 -13.77 -4.23
N GLN A 54 14.16 -12.85 -5.20
CA GLN A 54 15.02 -11.66 -5.17
C GLN A 54 14.34 -10.50 -4.44
N TRP A 55 14.85 -10.11 -3.29
CA TRP A 55 14.56 -8.83 -2.65
C TRP A 55 15.45 -7.77 -3.26
N ARG A 56 14.94 -6.57 -3.43
CA ARG A 56 15.69 -5.50 -4.06
C ARG A 56 15.77 -4.30 -3.12
N ILE A 57 16.98 -3.75 -2.97
CA ILE A 57 17.22 -2.46 -2.33
C ILE A 57 17.67 -1.51 -3.43
N MET A 58 16.97 -0.38 -3.59
CA MET A 58 17.22 0.53 -4.70
C MET A 58 17.11 1.99 -4.29
N SER A 59 17.52 2.90 -5.17
CA SER A 59 17.39 4.34 -4.95
C SER A 59 16.03 4.85 -5.40
N ASP A 60 15.35 5.67 -4.57
CA ASP A 60 14.25 6.53 -4.99
C ASP A 60 14.62 8.01 -4.79
N GLY A 61 14.59 8.77 -5.89
CA GLY A 61 14.98 10.18 -5.92
C GLY A 61 14.05 11.12 -5.15
N SER A 62 12.85 10.69 -4.77
CA SER A 62 11.88 11.50 -4.00
C SER A 62 12.23 11.60 -2.52
N ILE A 63 13.07 10.68 -2.01
CA ILE A 63 13.42 10.57 -0.61
C ILE A 63 14.38 11.69 -0.21
N ARG A 64 14.06 12.40 0.88
CA ARG A 64 14.99 13.30 1.56
C ARG A 64 15.96 12.46 2.39
N ALA A 65 17.22 12.41 1.92
CA ALA A 65 18.26 11.63 2.57
C ALA A 65 18.62 12.21 3.95
N GLU A 66 18.70 11.32 4.93
CA GLU A 66 19.21 11.60 6.29
C GLU A 66 20.20 10.50 6.65
N TRP A 67 21.22 10.82 7.46
CA TRP A 67 22.16 9.85 8.00
C TRP A 67 22.17 9.90 9.52
N ASN A 68 22.59 8.82 10.14
CA ASN A 68 22.66 8.72 11.59
C ASN A 68 24.04 9.16 12.07
N ASP A 69 24.07 10.22 12.89
CA ASP A 69 25.26 10.77 13.56
C ASP A 69 25.11 10.54 15.08
N ASP A 70 25.64 9.43 15.57
CA ASP A 70 25.58 9.03 16.98
C ASP A 70 24.15 9.11 17.59
N GLY A 71 23.16 8.58 16.87
CA GLY A 71 21.75 8.59 17.31
C GLY A 71 20.97 9.83 16.89
N HIS A 72 21.62 10.81 16.30
CA HIS A 72 21.01 12.02 15.76
C HIS A 72 20.92 11.94 14.23
N TYR A 73 19.72 12.06 13.67
CA TYR A 73 19.54 12.02 12.22
C TYR A 73 19.69 13.42 11.63
N ARG A 74 20.64 13.57 10.69
CA ARG A 74 20.94 14.81 9.99
C ARG A 74 20.68 14.67 8.50
N ARG A 75 20.23 15.75 7.87
CA ARG A 75 20.07 15.79 6.40
C ARG A 75 21.41 15.63 5.71
N THR A 76 21.39 14.89 4.60
CA THR A 76 22.54 14.73 3.70
C THR A 76 22.12 14.89 2.25
N THR A 77 23.06 15.23 1.38
CA THR A 77 22.90 15.23 -0.08
C THR A 77 23.33 13.90 -0.70
N ASP A 78 23.95 13.02 0.11
CA ASP A 78 24.44 11.74 -0.34
C ASP A 78 23.27 10.84 -0.81
N PRO A 79 23.21 10.46 -2.09
CA PRO A 79 22.11 9.67 -2.64
C PRO A 79 22.11 8.22 -2.12
N GLU A 80 23.16 7.73 -1.49
CA GLU A 80 23.22 6.37 -0.94
C GLU A 80 22.21 6.17 0.20
N TYR A 81 21.84 7.24 0.92
CA TYR A 81 20.82 7.23 1.96
C TYR A 81 19.38 7.38 1.45
N ARG A 82 19.16 7.38 0.12
CA ARG A 82 17.85 7.27 -0.50
C ARG A 82 17.58 5.80 -0.77
N VAL A 83 16.82 5.17 0.09
CA VAL A 83 16.67 3.72 0.11
C VAL A 83 15.21 3.31 -0.07
N GLU A 84 14.96 2.43 -1.02
CA GLU A 84 13.69 1.76 -1.18
C GLU A 84 13.91 0.25 -1.10
N MET A 85 13.22 -0.41 -0.17
CA MET A 85 13.16 -1.86 -0.07
C MET A 85 11.96 -2.37 -0.86
N VAL A 86 12.21 -3.20 -1.88
CA VAL A 86 11.17 -3.82 -2.72
C VAL A 86 11.17 -5.32 -2.49
N THR A 87 10.01 -5.87 -2.12
CA THR A 87 9.84 -7.31 -1.95
C THR A 87 9.64 -8.01 -3.28
N PRO A 88 9.98 -9.30 -3.41
CA PRO A 88 9.43 -10.14 -4.46
C PRO A 88 7.90 -10.32 -4.28
N LYS A 89 7.26 -11.03 -5.22
CA LYS A 89 5.88 -11.50 -5.05
C LYS A 89 5.82 -12.49 -3.89
N LEU A 90 5.09 -12.16 -2.84
CA LEU A 90 4.92 -12.94 -1.62
C LEU A 90 3.50 -13.51 -1.54
N THR A 91 3.39 -14.70 -0.94
CA THR A 91 2.11 -15.28 -0.50
C THR A 91 1.77 -14.80 0.91
N TYR A 92 0.54 -15.01 1.36
CA TYR A 92 0.13 -14.63 2.71
C TYR A 92 0.95 -15.35 3.80
N ASP A 93 1.36 -16.59 3.56
CA ASP A 93 2.16 -17.38 4.51
C ASP A 93 3.57 -16.82 4.71
N GLU A 94 4.06 -15.99 3.77
CA GLU A 94 5.34 -15.30 3.87
C GLU A 94 5.27 -13.95 4.63
N MET A 95 4.12 -13.63 5.21
CA MET A 95 3.91 -12.39 5.96
C MET A 95 4.91 -12.20 7.11
N GLU A 96 5.24 -13.28 7.83
CA GLU A 96 6.23 -13.19 8.91
C GLU A 96 7.65 -12.92 8.38
N LYS A 97 8.02 -13.52 7.25
CA LYS A 97 9.27 -13.22 6.54
C LYS A 97 9.37 -11.73 6.19
N PHE A 98 8.29 -11.18 5.62
CA PHE A 98 8.20 -9.74 5.34
C PHE A 98 8.38 -8.88 6.60
N GLN A 99 7.67 -9.22 7.67
CA GLN A 99 7.75 -8.50 8.93
C GLN A 99 9.17 -8.55 9.53
N GLU A 100 9.85 -9.68 9.40
CA GLU A 100 11.22 -9.82 9.90
C GLU A 100 12.20 -8.96 9.09
N CYS A 101 12.05 -8.90 7.76
CA CYS A 101 12.85 -7.98 6.94
C CYS A 101 12.68 -6.52 7.39
N VAL A 102 11.45 -6.09 7.67
CA VAL A 102 11.19 -4.74 8.21
C VAL A 102 11.89 -4.52 9.55
N ARG A 103 11.88 -5.52 10.45
CA ARG A 103 12.59 -5.46 11.74
C ARG A 103 14.11 -5.33 11.55
N ARG A 104 14.70 -6.11 10.63
CA ARG A 104 16.15 -6.09 10.33
C ARG A 104 16.60 -4.74 9.79
N ILE A 105 15.87 -4.17 8.86
CA ILE A 105 16.13 -2.81 8.36
C ILE A 105 16.07 -1.78 9.49
N ARG A 106 15.06 -1.86 10.36
CA ARG A 106 14.96 -0.96 11.51
C ARG A 106 16.11 -1.15 12.51
N GLN A 107 16.49 -2.40 12.81
CA GLN A 107 17.59 -2.72 13.73
C GLN A 107 18.95 -2.26 13.19
N ALA A 108 19.14 -2.25 11.88
CA ALA A 108 20.32 -1.72 11.22
C ALA A 108 20.42 -0.18 11.28
N GLY A 109 19.42 0.50 11.85
CA GLY A 109 19.39 1.96 11.96
C GLY A 109 18.53 2.67 10.91
N GLY A 110 17.79 1.91 10.09
CA GLY A 110 16.85 2.47 9.13
C GLY A 110 15.79 3.33 9.81
N LYS A 111 15.40 4.43 9.16
CA LYS A 111 14.42 5.42 9.61
C LYS A 111 13.52 5.84 8.45
N VAL A 112 12.36 6.36 8.78
CA VAL A 112 11.45 7.00 7.82
C VAL A 112 11.24 8.47 8.21
N ASN A 113 11.01 9.32 7.21
CA ASN A 113 10.61 10.71 7.40
C ASN A 113 9.37 11.01 6.54
N ASP A 114 8.87 12.26 6.56
CA ASP A 114 7.67 12.70 5.87
C ASP A 114 7.74 12.64 4.33
N SER A 115 8.95 12.50 3.75
CA SER A 115 9.10 12.25 2.32
C SER A 115 8.88 10.78 1.93
N CYS A 116 8.99 9.85 2.89
CA CYS A 116 8.95 8.43 2.64
C CYS A 116 7.51 7.90 2.58
N GLY A 117 7.22 7.08 1.57
CA GLY A 117 5.97 6.35 1.40
C GLY A 117 6.14 4.84 1.53
N MET A 118 5.03 4.15 1.70
CA MET A 118 4.94 2.71 1.55
C MET A 118 3.88 2.40 0.51
N HIS A 119 4.20 1.54 -0.44
CA HIS A 119 3.28 1.09 -1.47
C HIS A 119 3.00 -0.40 -1.29
N VAL A 120 1.74 -0.78 -1.47
CA VAL A 120 1.32 -2.18 -1.40
C VAL A 120 0.75 -2.58 -2.73
N HIS A 121 1.30 -3.62 -3.32
CA HIS A 121 0.85 -4.24 -4.55
C HIS A 121 0.10 -5.54 -4.24
N VAL A 122 -1.04 -5.74 -4.88
CA VAL A 122 -1.79 -7.00 -4.84
C VAL A 122 -1.90 -7.52 -6.27
N ASP A 123 -1.66 -8.82 -6.45
CA ASP A 123 -1.77 -9.48 -7.76
C ASP A 123 -3.16 -9.27 -8.36
N ALA A 124 -3.22 -8.71 -9.55
CA ALA A 124 -4.48 -8.42 -10.24
C ALA A 124 -5.07 -9.62 -11.00
N SER A 125 -4.38 -10.75 -11.06
CA SER A 125 -4.81 -11.93 -11.83
C SER A 125 -6.17 -12.50 -11.40
N ASN A 126 -6.57 -12.26 -10.14
CA ASN A 126 -7.89 -12.65 -9.62
C ASN A 126 -9.00 -11.62 -9.93
N HIS A 127 -8.65 -10.50 -10.56
CA HIS A 127 -9.58 -9.44 -10.85
C HIS A 127 -10.08 -9.50 -12.30
N ASN A 128 -11.27 -8.97 -12.48
CA ASN A 128 -11.89 -8.71 -13.77
C ASN A 128 -12.37 -7.25 -13.81
N ARG A 129 -12.90 -6.81 -14.95
CA ARG A 129 -13.41 -5.45 -15.11
C ARG A 129 -14.40 -5.05 -14.00
N GLN A 130 -15.31 -5.96 -13.63
CA GLN A 130 -16.32 -5.66 -12.59
C GLN A 130 -15.69 -5.49 -11.21
N SER A 131 -14.78 -6.34 -10.81
CA SER A 131 -14.12 -6.23 -9.51
C SER A 131 -13.22 -4.98 -9.42
N LEU A 132 -12.57 -4.56 -10.50
CA LEU A 132 -11.82 -3.29 -10.53
C LEU A 132 -12.75 -2.07 -10.44
N LYS A 133 -13.92 -2.09 -11.08
CA LYS A 133 -14.97 -1.06 -10.90
C LYS A 133 -15.46 -1.01 -9.44
N ASN A 134 -15.65 -2.18 -8.82
CA ASN A 134 -16.01 -2.27 -7.41
C ASN A 134 -14.93 -1.64 -6.54
N LEU A 135 -13.67 -1.96 -6.80
CA LEU A 135 -12.54 -1.44 -6.04
C LEU A 135 -12.43 0.08 -6.11
N LEU A 136 -12.58 0.67 -7.32
CA LEU A 136 -12.65 2.12 -7.51
C LEU A 136 -13.80 2.75 -6.68
N SER A 137 -14.97 2.11 -6.69
CA SER A 137 -16.14 2.59 -5.94
C SER A 137 -15.95 2.48 -4.42
N ILE A 138 -15.34 1.38 -3.95
CA ILE A 138 -14.98 1.16 -2.54
C ILE A 138 -13.99 2.24 -2.11
N MET A 139 -12.93 2.44 -2.90
CA MET A 139 -11.92 3.46 -2.60
C MET A 139 -12.54 4.84 -2.53
N TYR A 140 -13.29 5.28 -3.56
CA TYR A 140 -13.98 6.57 -3.56
C TYR A 140 -14.89 6.75 -2.34
N SER A 141 -15.65 5.71 -1.98
CA SER A 141 -16.57 5.76 -0.83
C SER A 141 -15.84 5.90 0.51
N LYS A 142 -14.65 5.36 0.65
CA LYS A 142 -13.94 5.20 1.94
C LYS A 142 -12.71 6.08 2.08
N GLU A 143 -12.20 6.67 1.00
CA GLU A 143 -10.88 7.31 1.00
C GLU A 143 -10.73 8.45 2.01
N ASP A 144 -11.80 9.24 2.29
CA ASP A 144 -11.70 10.32 3.26
C ASP A 144 -11.50 9.78 4.68
N LEU A 145 -12.25 8.75 5.04
CA LEU A 145 -12.11 8.05 6.32
C LEU A 145 -10.81 7.25 6.38
N LEU A 146 -10.40 6.66 5.25
CA LEU A 146 -9.15 5.93 5.12
C LEU A 146 -7.95 6.85 5.35
N PHE A 147 -7.90 8.03 4.72
CA PHE A 147 -6.81 8.98 4.91
C PHE A 147 -6.70 9.48 6.35
N LYS A 148 -7.83 9.68 7.04
CA LYS A 148 -7.84 9.99 8.48
C LYS A 148 -7.28 8.82 9.30
N ALA A 149 -7.78 7.60 9.07
CA ALA A 149 -7.35 6.40 9.78
C ALA A 149 -5.85 6.13 9.62
N LEU A 150 -5.31 6.33 8.43
CA LEU A 150 -3.90 6.17 8.10
C LEU A 150 -3.05 7.38 8.51
N LYS A 151 -3.69 8.51 8.82
CA LYS A 151 -3.03 9.80 9.06
C LYS A 151 -2.11 10.16 7.90
N THR A 152 -2.58 9.90 6.66
CA THR A 152 -1.80 10.17 5.45
C THR A 152 -1.42 11.64 5.38
N ASP A 153 -0.13 11.91 5.13
CA ASP A 153 0.37 13.27 5.05
C ASP A 153 -0.37 14.05 3.93
N PRO A 154 -0.94 15.24 4.22
CA PRO A 154 -1.65 16.04 3.23
C PRO A 154 -0.81 16.42 2.00
N ALA A 155 0.51 16.64 2.19
CA ALA A 155 1.42 16.91 1.08
C ALA A 155 1.55 15.70 0.14
N ARG A 156 1.52 14.49 0.67
CA ARG A 156 1.49 13.26 -0.11
C ARG A 156 0.18 13.09 -0.86
N VAL A 157 -0.97 13.37 -0.20
CA VAL A 157 -2.31 13.27 -0.83
C VAL A 157 -2.39 14.17 -2.06
N ASN A 158 -1.85 15.37 -1.99
CA ASN A 158 -1.90 16.33 -3.10
C ASN A 158 -0.94 15.98 -4.25
N ARG A 159 0.14 15.26 -3.99
CA ARG A 159 1.20 15.02 -4.97
C ARG A 159 1.29 13.56 -5.44
N TRP A 160 1.30 12.61 -4.51
CA TRP A 160 1.71 11.22 -4.76
C TRP A 160 0.60 10.19 -4.62
N CYS A 161 -0.52 10.55 -3.97
CA CYS A 161 -1.63 9.64 -3.73
C CYS A 161 -2.98 10.37 -3.78
N GLN A 162 -3.27 10.98 -4.93
CA GLN A 162 -4.51 11.74 -5.16
C GLN A 162 -5.76 10.86 -5.03
N ARG A 163 -6.88 11.51 -4.72
CA ARG A 163 -8.18 10.83 -4.61
C ARG A 163 -8.70 10.34 -5.95
N VAL A 164 -9.54 9.32 -5.90
CA VAL A 164 -10.30 8.84 -7.08
C VAL A 164 -11.16 9.96 -7.61
N ARG A 165 -11.03 10.27 -8.91
CA ARG A 165 -11.84 11.32 -9.56
C ARG A 165 -13.25 10.81 -9.85
N GLU A 166 -14.23 11.53 -9.34
CA GLU A 166 -15.63 11.18 -9.50
C GLU A 166 -16.07 11.03 -10.96
N PRO A 167 -15.71 11.94 -11.91
CA PRO A 167 -16.10 11.79 -13.31
C PRO A 167 -15.54 10.51 -13.96
N MET A 168 -14.32 10.11 -13.61
CA MET A 168 -13.72 8.84 -14.05
C MET A 168 -14.52 7.64 -13.51
N LEU A 169 -14.83 7.66 -12.21
CA LEU A 169 -15.62 6.62 -11.57
C LEU A 169 -17.03 6.51 -12.19
N GLN A 170 -17.69 7.63 -12.46
CA GLN A 170 -19.00 7.65 -13.11
C GLN A 170 -18.95 7.00 -14.50
N ARG A 171 -17.91 7.29 -15.30
CA ARG A 171 -17.71 6.64 -16.61
C ARG A 171 -17.45 5.15 -16.46
N ALA A 172 -16.59 4.72 -15.55
CA ALA A 172 -16.31 3.32 -15.29
C ALA A 172 -17.57 2.54 -14.88
N ARG A 173 -18.44 3.13 -14.05
CA ARG A 173 -19.69 2.51 -13.61
C ARG A 173 -20.73 2.30 -14.72
N ARG A 174 -20.66 3.04 -15.81
CA ARG A 174 -21.55 2.87 -16.98
C ARG A 174 -21.19 1.64 -17.83
N LEU A 175 -19.99 1.10 -17.67
CA LEU A 175 -19.60 -0.14 -18.32
C LEU A 175 -20.47 -1.30 -17.83
N SER A 176 -20.71 -2.28 -18.71
CA SER A 176 -21.44 -3.50 -18.36
C SER A 176 -20.90 -4.15 -17.09
N ASN A 177 -21.80 -4.75 -16.31
CA ASN A 177 -21.46 -5.50 -15.10
C ASN A 177 -21.11 -6.97 -15.39
N GLU A 178 -21.08 -7.37 -16.65
CA GLU A 178 -20.63 -8.70 -17.01
C GLU A 178 -19.15 -8.89 -16.63
N PRO A 179 -18.82 -9.99 -15.95
CA PRO A 179 -17.45 -10.31 -15.64
C PRO A 179 -16.67 -10.60 -16.93
N THR A 180 -15.64 -9.82 -17.18
CA THR A 180 -14.72 -10.02 -18.29
C THR A 180 -13.31 -9.64 -17.86
N THR A 181 -12.33 -10.38 -18.39
CA THR A 181 -10.90 -10.07 -18.23
C THR A 181 -10.41 -9.05 -19.25
N ASP A 182 -11.25 -8.72 -20.26
CA ASP A 182 -10.95 -7.59 -21.16
C ASP A 182 -11.11 -6.26 -20.42
N LEU A 183 -10.01 -5.59 -20.19
CA LEU A 183 -9.91 -4.33 -19.46
C LEU A 183 -9.84 -3.11 -20.39
N THR A 184 -9.84 -3.28 -21.70
CA THR A 184 -9.61 -2.19 -22.69
C THR A 184 -10.51 -0.99 -22.46
N GLN A 185 -11.80 -1.19 -22.18
CA GLN A 185 -12.73 -0.10 -21.92
C GLN A 185 -12.41 0.65 -20.61
N LEU A 186 -12.02 -0.09 -19.55
CA LEU A 186 -11.64 0.50 -18.28
C LEU A 186 -10.32 1.25 -18.39
N GLU A 187 -9.37 0.70 -19.13
CA GLU A 187 -8.07 1.30 -19.46
C GLU A 187 -8.25 2.63 -20.19
N ASN A 188 -9.08 2.67 -21.24
CA ASN A 188 -9.42 3.89 -21.97
C ASN A 188 -10.04 4.97 -21.07
N ILE A 189 -10.88 4.57 -20.10
CA ILE A 189 -11.45 5.51 -19.14
C ILE A 189 -10.39 6.02 -18.18
N TRP A 190 -9.48 5.15 -17.72
CA TRP A 190 -8.40 5.50 -16.80
C TRP A 190 -7.46 6.57 -17.39
N TYR A 191 -7.05 6.38 -18.65
CA TYR A 191 -6.14 7.29 -19.35
C TYR A 191 -6.84 8.41 -20.13
N GLU A 192 -8.16 8.51 -20.03
CA GLU A 192 -8.95 9.54 -20.74
C GLU A 192 -8.76 9.55 -22.27
N GLY A 193 -8.52 8.38 -22.84
CA GLY A 193 -8.29 8.19 -24.27
C GLY A 193 -6.85 8.51 -24.72
N CYS A 194 -5.93 8.82 -23.81
CA CYS A 194 -4.53 9.01 -24.16
C CYS A 194 -3.84 7.67 -24.46
N ILE A 195 -3.04 7.63 -25.54
CA ILE A 195 -2.38 6.40 -26.00
C ILE A 195 -1.12 6.04 -25.16
N SER A 196 -0.72 6.89 -24.23
CA SER A 196 0.49 6.72 -23.38
C SER A 196 0.31 5.72 -22.21
N ALA A 197 -0.61 4.78 -22.35
CA ALA A 197 -0.97 3.79 -21.34
C ALA A 197 0.21 2.96 -20.81
N HIS A 198 1.22 2.73 -21.64
CA HIS A 198 2.37 1.87 -21.31
C HIS A 198 3.63 2.65 -20.88
N GLU A 199 3.52 3.95 -20.64
CA GLU A 199 4.65 4.75 -20.14
C GLU A 199 4.89 4.48 -18.65
N HIS A 200 6.08 4.03 -18.28
CA HIS A 200 6.47 3.74 -16.90
C HIS A 200 6.15 4.89 -15.92
N TYR A 201 6.36 6.14 -16.35
CA TYR A 201 6.15 7.33 -15.53
C TYR A 201 4.85 8.08 -15.85
N ASN A 202 3.79 7.37 -16.28
CA ASN A 202 2.51 8.01 -16.53
C ASN A 202 1.98 8.70 -15.26
N TRP A 203 1.49 9.95 -15.38
CA TRP A 203 1.04 10.75 -14.25
C TRP A 203 -0.15 10.12 -13.49
N THR A 204 -0.95 9.25 -14.15
CA THR A 204 -2.06 8.55 -13.53
C THR A 204 -1.62 7.55 -12.45
N ARG A 205 -0.33 7.26 -12.34
CA ARG A 205 0.23 6.47 -11.23
C ARG A 205 0.08 7.14 -9.85
N TYR A 206 -0.14 8.46 -9.82
CA TYR A 206 -0.20 9.23 -8.58
C TYR A 206 -1.57 9.27 -7.92
N TYR A 207 -2.43 8.29 -8.18
CA TYR A 207 -3.63 8.05 -7.39
C TYR A 207 -3.34 7.16 -6.18
N ALA A 208 -4.10 7.37 -5.08
CA ALA A 208 -4.02 6.54 -3.88
C ALA A 208 -4.31 5.06 -4.15
N LEU A 209 -5.26 4.80 -5.06
CA LEU A 209 -5.49 3.52 -5.72
C LEU A 209 -5.00 3.65 -7.17
N ASN A 210 -3.83 3.11 -7.46
CA ASN A 210 -3.20 3.20 -8.76
C ASN A 210 -3.55 1.98 -9.63
N LEU A 211 -4.44 2.16 -10.61
CA LEU A 211 -4.74 1.13 -11.62
C LEU A 211 -3.81 1.19 -12.85
N HIS A 212 -2.99 2.24 -13.01
CA HIS A 212 -1.92 2.21 -14.02
C HIS A 212 -1.03 0.97 -13.82
N SER A 213 -0.77 0.59 -12.56
CA SER A 213 -0.02 -0.62 -12.25
C SER A 213 -0.70 -1.90 -12.73
N VAL A 214 -2.04 -1.95 -12.83
CA VAL A 214 -2.77 -3.10 -13.39
C VAL A 214 -2.45 -3.25 -14.87
N PHE A 215 -2.56 -2.16 -15.65
CA PHE A 215 -2.35 -2.18 -17.09
C PHE A 215 -0.87 -2.35 -17.48
N TYR A 216 0.04 -1.85 -16.64
CA TYR A 216 1.47 -1.86 -16.90
C TYR A 216 2.20 -3.08 -16.32
N ARG A 217 1.83 -3.56 -15.11
CA ARG A 217 2.55 -4.60 -14.35
C ARG A 217 1.69 -5.78 -13.91
N GLY A 218 0.37 -5.72 -14.08
CA GLY A 218 -0.55 -6.75 -13.61
C GLY A 218 -0.78 -6.74 -12.09
N THR A 219 -0.54 -5.61 -11.41
CA THR A 219 -0.78 -5.46 -9.98
C THR A 219 -1.66 -4.25 -9.66
N ILE A 220 -2.48 -4.34 -8.63
CA ILE A 220 -3.19 -3.21 -8.05
C ILE A 220 -2.27 -2.59 -7.01
N GLU A 221 -2.03 -1.30 -7.08
CA GLU A 221 -1.13 -0.60 -6.17
C GLU A 221 -1.90 0.41 -5.29
N TRP A 222 -1.68 0.34 -3.96
CA TRP A 222 -2.10 1.36 -3.01
C TRP A 222 -0.91 2.20 -2.57
N ARG A 223 -1.00 3.52 -2.74
CA ARG A 223 0.06 4.50 -2.48
C ARG A 223 -0.23 5.43 -1.30
N CYS A 224 -1.33 5.20 -0.58
CA CYS A 224 -1.84 6.12 0.44
C CYS A 224 -1.14 6.03 1.81
N PHE A 225 -0.17 5.16 1.97
CA PHE A 225 0.49 4.95 3.25
C PHE A 225 1.72 5.84 3.40
N ASN A 226 1.85 6.52 4.55
CA ASN A 226 3.15 7.01 5.00
C ASN A 226 4.06 5.80 5.26
N SER A 227 5.33 5.92 4.99
CA SER A 227 6.26 4.82 5.23
C SER A 227 6.35 4.44 6.71
N THR A 228 6.68 3.18 6.97
CA THR A 228 6.84 2.68 8.33
C THR A 228 7.81 1.51 8.41
N LEU A 229 8.68 1.54 9.41
CA LEU A 229 9.52 0.39 9.81
C LEU A 229 8.97 -0.31 11.08
N HIS A 230 7.68 -0.09 11.39
CA HIS A 230 6.98 -0.86 12.41
C HIS A 230 6.31 -2.07 11.76
N ALA A 231 6.88 -3.26 11.94
CA ALA A 231 6.46 -4.50 11.28
C ALA A 231 4.95 -4.82 11.42
N GLY A 232 4.37 -4.56 12.60
CA GLY A 232 2.93 -4.75 12.83
C GLY A 232 2.06 -3.76 12.03
N ARG A 233 2.50 -2.52 11.87
CA ARG A 233 1.81 -1.51 11.05
C ARG A 233 1.93 -1.84 9.56
N ALA A 234 3.12 -2.24 9.11
CA ALA A 234 3.32 -2.67 7.73
C ALA A 234 2.43 -3.87 7.36
N LYS A 235 2.35 -4.90 8.24
CA LYS A 235 1.38 -6.00 8.11
C LYS A 235 -0.06 -5.51 8.05
N ALA A 236 -0.45 -4.53 8.88
CA ALA A 236 -1.80 -4.01 8.90
C ALA A 236 -2.18 -3.34 7.56
N TYR A 237 -1.24 -2.65 6.92
CA TYR A 237 -1.45 -2.05 5.61
C TYR A 237 -1.62 -3.10 4.50
N VAL A 238 -0.79 -4.14 4.49
CA VAL A 238 -0.95 -5.26 3.56
C VAL A 238 -2.29 -5.95 3.76
N ASN A 239 -2.66 -6.28 4.99
CA ASN A 239 -3.94 -6.92 5.30
C ASN A 239 -5.14 -6.08 4.85
N LEU A 240 -5.07 -4.76 4.99
CA LEU A 240 -6.11 -3.85 4.52
C LEU A 240 -6.27 -3.92 2.99
N CYS A 241 -5.17 -3.89 2.24
CA CYS A 241 -5.19 -3.96 0.77
C CYS A 241 -5.74 -5.31 0.27
N LEU A 242 -5.29 -6.42 0.87
CA LEU A 242 -5.80 -7.76 0.57
C LEU A 242 -7.30 -7.89 0.89
N ALA A 243 -7.77 -7.32 2.00
CA ALA A 243 -9.17 -7.32 2.38
C ALA A 243 -10.04 -6.47 1.43
N MET A 244 -9.55 -5.29 1.01
CA MET A 244 -10.25 -4.45 0.03
C MET A 244 -10.33 -5.14 -1.34
N SER A 245 -9.27 -5.80 -1.77
CA SER A 245 -9.23 -6.61 -2.99
C SER A 245 -10.23 -7.77 -2.91
N ALA A 246 -10.21 -8.57 -1.84
CA ALA A 246 -11.15 -9.66 -1.62
C ALA A 246 -12.62 -9.17 -1.60
N GLN A 247 -12.89 -8.05 -0.96
CA GLN A 247 -14.22 -7.42 -0.97
C GLN A 247 -14.65 -7.05 -2.38
N ALA A 248 -13.77 -6.44 -3.16
CA ALA A 248 -14.08 -6.02 -4.52
C ALA A 248 -14.39 -7.21 -5.44
N ILE A 249 -13.69 -8.33 -5.27
CA ILE A 249 -13.90 -9.58 -6.02
C ILE A 249 -15.23 -10.23 -5.64
N SER A 250 -15.55 -10.27 -4.33
CA SER A 250 -16.73 -10.97 -3.82
C SER A 250 -18.05 -10.23 -4.05
N GLN A 251 -18.01 -8.91 -4.24
CA GLN A 251 -19.21 -8.09 -4.41
C GLN A 251 -19.68 -8.08 -5.86
N ARG A 252 -21.00 -8.29 -6.05
CA ARG A 252 -21.62 -8.10 -7.37
C ARG A 252 -21.55 -6.66 -7.85
N THR A 253 -21.81 -5.72 -6.95
CA THR A 253 -21.73 -4.27 -7.20
C THR A 253 -21.30 -3.55 -5.94
N SER A 254 -20.75 -2.35 -6.06
CA SER A 254 -20.40 -1.48 -4.94
C SER A 254 -21.07 -0.11 -5.04
N VAL A 255 -21.21 0.55 -3.90
CA VAL A 255 -21.87 1.85 -3.78
C VAL A 255 -20.86 2.96 -3.96
N MET A 256 -21.24 4.01 -4.71
CA MET A 256 -20.43 5.20 -4.96
C MET A 256 -20.66 6.32 -3.91
N ARG A 257 -21.48 6.11 -2.89
CA ARG A 257 -21.76 7.13 -1.88
C ARG A 257 -20.56 7.31 -0.94
N LYS A 258 -20.15 8.56 -0.72
CA LYS A 258 -19.15 8.91 0.31
C LYS A 258 -19.62 8.47 1.69
N THR A 259 -18.71 7.94 2.48
CA THR A 259 -19.00 7.55 3.87
C THR A 259 -18.91 8.78 4.75
N VAL A 260 -20.05 9.13 5.37
CA VAL A 260 -20.15 10.17 6.38
C VAL A 260 -20.60 9.52 7.68
N SER A 261 -20.00 9.86 8.80
CA SER A 261 -20.30 9.26 10.09
C SER A 261 -19.96 10.23 11.24
N ASP A 262 -20.85 10.30 12.23
CA ASP A 262 -20.60 11.00 13.49
C ASP A 262 -19.69 10.20 14.44
N ASN A 263 -19.55 8.89 14.19
CA ASN A 263 -18.61 8.00 14.88
C ASN A 263 -17.74 7.28 13.85
N GLU A 264 -16.64 7.91 13.45
CA GLU A 264 -15.75 7.42 12.41
C GLU A 264 -15.06 6.12 12.83
N LEU A 265 -14.67 6.01 14.10
CA LEU A 265 -14.01 4.82 14.64
C LEU A 265 -14.91 3.60 14.56
N PHE A 266 -16.16 3.70 15.00
CA PHE A 266 -17.13 2.61 14.88
C PHE A 266 -17.39 2.24 13.41
N THR A 267 -17.62 3.23 12.57
CA THR A 267 -17.91 3.01 11.15
C THR A 267 -16.76 2.31 10.44
N PHE A 268 -15.53 2.74 10.69
CA PHE A 268 -14.35 2.11 10.10
C PHE A 268 -14.13 0.71 10.64
N ARG A 269 -14.26 0.49 11.96
CA ARG A 269 -14.18 -0.83 12.58
C ARG A 269 -15.19 -1.81 11.97
N VAL A 270 -16.45 -1.40 11.82
CA VAL A 270 -17.49 -2.25 11.21
C VAL A 270 -17.12 -2.61 9.77
N TRP A 271 -16.57 -1.66 9.01
CA TRP A 271 -16.13 -1.95 7.66
C TRP A 271 -14.96 -2.96 7.63
N LEU A 272 -13.95 -2.80 8.49
CA LEU A 272 -12.83 -3.75 8.61
C LEU A 272 -13.34 -5.18 8.91
N VAL A 273 -14.26 -5.31 9.87
CA VAL A 273 -14.84 -6.61 10.24
C VAL A 273 -15.62 -7.23 9.07
N ARG A 274 -16.41 -6.42 8.34
CA ARG A 274 -17.17 -6.87 7.18
C ARG A 274 -16.29 -7.31 5.99
N MET A 275 -15.08 -6.76 5.88
CA MET A 275 -14.09 -7.20 4.89
C MET A 275 -13.38 -8.51 5.27
N GLY A 276 -13.68 -9.09 6.44
CA GLY A 276 -13.04 -10.31 6.92
C GLY A 276 -11.86 -10.07 7.86
N LEU A 277 -11.52 -8.83 8.21
CA LEU A 277 -10.50 -8.51 9.22
C LEU A 277 -11.09 -8.66 10.64
N ASN A 278 -11.60 -9.85 10.98
CA ASN A 278 -12.22 -10.20 12.26
C ASN A 278 -11.39 -11.24 13.02
N GLY A 279 -11.83 -11.60 14.22
CA GLY A 279 -11.14 -12.57 15.08
C GLY A 279 -9.82 -12.06 15.67
N ASP A 280 -9.14 -12.93 16.42
CA ASP A 280 -7.90 -12.60 17.14
C ASP A 280 -6.70 -12.43 16.20
N GLU A 281 -6.67 -13.16 15.11
CA GLU A 281 -5.62 -13.07 14.09
C GLU A 281 -5.45 -11.63 13.57
N PHE A 282 -6.56 -10.92 13.35
CA PHE A 282 -6.54 -9.55 12.83
C PHE A 282 -6.70 -8.48 13.91
N LYS A 283 -6.63 -8.84 15.21
CA LYS A 283 -6.75 -7.87 16.30
C LYS A 283 -5.73 -6.75 16.18
N ASN A 284 -4.43 -7.08 16.06
CA ASN A 284 -3.37 -6.10 15.91
C ASN A 284 -3.53 -5.26 14.63
N THR A 285 -4.00 -5.87 13.53
CA THR A 285 -4.31 -5.15 12.29
C THR A 285 -5.37 -4.07 12.55
N ARG A 286 -6.48 -4.43 13.19
CA ARG A 286 -7.54 -3.47 13.54
C ARG A 286 -7.04 -2.38 14.49
N ASP A 287 -6.25 -2.74 15.49
CA ASP A 287 -5.72 -1.78 16.47
C ASP A 287 -4.83 -0.73 15.78
N HIS A 288 -3.96 -1.13 14.87
CA HIS A 288 -3.15 -0.20 14.08
C HIS A 288 -3.98 0.69 13.14
N LEU A 289 -5.00 0.13 12.49
CA LEU A 289 -5.83 0.87 11.53
C LEU A 289 -6.83 1.81 12.21
N LEU A 290 -7.19 1.56 13.46
CA LEU A 290 -8.14 2.37 14.23
C LEU A 290 -7.46 3.44 15.10
N ALA A 291 -6.14 3.38 15.25
CA ALA A 291 -5.38 4.15 16.23
C ALA A 291 -5.52 5.69 16.11
N ASN A 292 -5.84 6.19 14.90
CA ASN A 292 -5.92 7.63 14.62
C ASN A 292 -7.37 8.14 14.48
N LEU A 293 -8.37 7.28 14.72
CA LEU A 293 -9.78 7.66 14.64
C LEU A 293 -10.34 7.92 16.03
N GLU A 294 -11.18 8.93 16.12
CA GLU A 294 -11.93 9.29 17.33
C GLU A 294 -13.32 8.65 17.32
N GLY A 295 -13.85 8.41 18.51
CA GLY A 295 -15.18 7.88 18.71
C GLY A 295 -15.24 6.65 19.63
N ASP A 296 -16.41 6.05 19.72
CA ASP A 296 -16.66 4.84 20.51
C ASP A 296 -16.52 3.58 19.63
N ARG A 297 -15.82 2.57 20.15
CA ARG A 297 -15.62 1.30 19.43
C ARG A 297 -16.85 0.40 19.43
N ALA A 298 -17.72 0.53 20.45
CA ALA A 298 -18.82 -0.38 20.71
C ALA A 298 -20.16 0.12 20.17
N TYR A 299 -20.41 1.42 20.26
CA TYR A 299 -21.69 2.00 19.97
C TYR A 299 -21.67 2.87 18.73
N ARG A 300 -22.73 2.77 17.91
CA ARG A 300 -22.89 3.58 16.69
C ARG A 300 -23.10 5.06 16.99
N CYS A 301 -23.94 5.37 17.98
CA CYS A 301 -24.19 6.72 18.43
C CYS A 301 -23.25 7.06 19.58
N LEU A 302 -22.63 8.23 19.55
CA LEU A 302 -21.93 8.78 20.70
C LEU A 302 -23.01 9.08 21.75
N LEU A 303 -22.93 8.41 22.90
CA LEU A 303 -23.72 8.76 24.06
C LEU A 303 -23.14 10.10 24.56
N TYR A 304 -23.85 11.19 24.32
CA TYR A 304 -23.60 12.42 25.06
C TYR A 304 -24.06 12.16 26.50
N THR A 305 -23.12 11.85 27.39
CA THR A 305 -23.36 12.02 28.81
C THR A 305 -23.41 13.53 29.05
N SER A 306 -24.63 14.04 29.16
CA SER A 306 -24.85 15.38 29.75
C SER A 306 -24.39 15.29 31.19
N ASP A 307 -23.27 15.95 31.51
CA ASP A 307 -22.88 16.30 32.87
C ASP A 307 -23.88 17.30 33.46
#